data_2ff3d3d15c80b96f2c84038cf9560e12
#
_entry.id   2ff3d3d15c80b96f2c84038cf9560e12
#
_cell.length_a   1.000
_cell.length_b   1.000
_cell.length_c   1.000
_cell.angle_alpha   90.00
_cell.angle_beta   90.00
_cell.angle_gamma   90.00
#
_symmetry.space_group_name_H-M   'P 1'
#
loop_
_entity.id
_entity.type
_entity.pdbx_description
1 polymer ?
#
loop_
_entity_poly.entity_id
_entity_poly.type
_entity_poly.pdbx_seq_one_letter_code
_entity_poly.pdbx_strand_id
1 'polypeptide(L)'
;MGRVEEILKINGPMLSGKLASILEQEYSISNEAARKAISRARTPVQKLKVFPFNKNQVFCYLEEQYNSQKYKDKLYESLKNESLAVAVILHALESSNYIMKKSLLPIYSKSPIENTKGHRNFERIISDLVSQRIIYEIEEEYYAISPMYCGEDYNLTYSRSDEQIANIIVADFISWSTKLNIIAYNSFKIFPEEAIFAHFRWFATIPSYVTPLFDFEKNRPGFMVVDVLVKSNATIQDIEFFVEKIKVIRNFKGLPAFAPVLLLYGVSGEALQYLKENKIVVGILSNIFHKKYTETLMNMYNVLRNATAVIMKEPQRLEELIKEIANSEGRFNNAIRN
;
A
#
# COMPACT_ATOMS: atom_id res chain seq x y z
N MET A 1 -16.83 -37.55 14.90
CA MET A 1 -16.60 -36.20 14.38
C MET A 1 -16.32 -35.25 15.53
N GLY A 2 -15.23 -34.49 15.49
CA GLY A 2 -14.91 -33.56 16.57
C GLY A 2 -15.74 -32.27 16.45
N ARG A 3 -16.06 -31.59 17.57
CA ARG A 3 -16.83 -30.32 17.58
C ARG A 3 -16.25 -29.27 16.64
N VAL A 4 -14.91 -29.13 16.57
CA VAL A 4 -14.20 -28.19 15.68
C VAL A 4 -14.43 -28.56 14.21
N GLU A 5 -14.39 -29.85 13.90
CA GLU A 5 -14.60 -30.38 12.55
C GLU A 5 -16.04 -30.12 12.08
N GLU A 6 -17.01 -30.35 12.95
CA GLU A 6 -18.44 -30.12 12.68
C GLU A 6 -18.73 -28.67 12.30
N ILE A 7 -18.21 -27.70 13.09
CA ILE A 7 -18.37 -26.27 12.80
C ILE A 7 -17.73 -25.91 11.45
N LEU A 8 -16.51 -26.37 11.20
CA LEU A 8 -15.82 -26.07 9.94
C LEU A 8 -16.51 -26.71 8.73
N LYS A 9 -17.16 -27.86 8.90
CA LYS A 9 -17.95 -28.49 7.84
C LYS A 9 -19.19 -27.68 7.48
N ILE A 10 -19.90 -27.15 8.48
CA ILE A 10 -21.13 -26.36 8.32
C ILE A 10 -20.79 -24.93 7.81
N ASN A 11 -19.90 -24.25 8.53
CA ASN A 11 -19.65 -22.83 8.31
C ASN A 11 -18.53 -22.55 7.30
N GLY A 12 -17.65 -23.53 7.05
CA GLY A 12 -16.48 -23.38 6.18
C GLY A 12 -15.25 -22.87 6.89
N PRO A 13 -14.16 -22.60 6.14
CA PRO A 13 -12.91 -22.07 6.67
C PRO A 13 -13.08 -20.74 7.38
N MET A 14 -12.35 -20.53 8.49
CA MET A 14 -12.40 -19.28 9.27
C MET A 14 -11.21 -19.11 10.21
N LEU A 15 -11.05 -17.91 10.75
CA LEU A 15 -10.07 -17.63 11.79
C LEU A 15 -10.42 -18.30 13.11
N SER A 16 -9.37 -18.71 13.85
CA SER A 16 -9.50 -19.40 15.15
C SER A 16 -10.27 -18.60 16.19
N GLY A 17 -10.27 -17.26 16.14
CA GLY A 17 -11.08 -16.42 17.02
C GLY A 17 -12.57 -16.58 16.78
N LYS A 18 -13.00 -16.51 15.50
CA LYS A 18 -14.40 -16.73 15.11
C LYS A 18 -14.85 -18.16 15.43
N LEU A 19 -13.98 -19.13 15.14
CA LEU A 19 -14.25 -20.54 15.47
C LEU A 19 -14.42 -20.77 16.98
N ALA A 20 -13.61 -20.10 17.82
CA ALA A 20 -13.76 -20.16 19.28
C ALA A 20 -15.11 -19.59 19.74
N SER A 21 -15.52 -18.44 19.21
CA SER A 21 -16.81 -17.82 19.56
C SER A 21 -18.00 -18.71 19.17
N ILE A 22 -17.96 -19.39 18.04
CA ILE A 22 -19.02 -20.34 17.67
C ILE A 22 -19.04 -21.55 18.60
N LEU A 23 -17.85 -22.11 18.96
CA LEU A 23 -17.77 -23.20 19.92
C LEU A 23 -18.35 -22.83 21.30
N GLU A 24 -18.08 -21.60 21.76
CA GLU A 24 -18.64 -21.08 23.01
C GLU A 24 -20.18 -21.04 22.98
N GLN A 25 -20.73 -20.53 21.89
CA GLN A 25 -22.18 -20.37 21.73
C GLN A 25 -22.89 -21.70 21.56
N GLU A 26 -22.42 -22.57 20.65
CA GLU A 26 -23.10 -23.82 20.32
C GLU A 26 -22.96 -24.91 21.38
N TYR A 27 -21.81 -24.93 22.08
CA TYR A 27 -21.53 -25.99 23.07
C TYR A 27 -21.48 -25.51 24.52
N SER A 28 -21.80 -24.22 24.79
CA SER A 28 -21.80 -23.61 26.11
C SER A 28 -20.49 -23.86 26.89
N ILE A 29 -19.34 -23.78 26.21
CA ILE A 29 -18.01 -23.95 26.81
C ILE A 29 -17.31 -22.60 26.97
N SER A 30 -16.33 -22.52 27.89
CA SER A 30 -15.55 -21.30 28.06
C SER A 30 -14.62 -21.02 26.85
N ASN A 31 -14.26 -19.75 26.64
CA ASN A 31 -13.31 -19.35 25.61
C ASN A 31 -11.98 -20.10 25.69
N GLU A 32 -11.50 -20.33 26.90
CA GLU A 32 -10.27 -21.11 27.13
C GLU A 32 -10.42 -22.56 26.67
N ALA A 33 -11.56 -23.19 26.98
CA ALA A 33 -11.85 -24.56 26.54
C ALA A 33 -11.97 -24.65 25.01
N ALA A 34 -12.64 -23.67 24.39
CA ALA A 34 -12.76 -23.56 22.93
C ALA A 34 -11.38 -23.43 22.26
N ARG A 35 -10.53 -22.53 22.74
CA ARG A 35 -9.15 -22.37 22.21
C ARG A 35 -8.30 -23.61 22.41
N LYS A 36 -8.41 -24.32 23.54
CA LYS A 36 -7.74 -25.61 23.77
C LYS A 36 -8.25 -26.67 22.80
N ALA A 37 -9.56 -26.73 22.52
CA ALA A 37 -10.13 -27.64 21.54
C ALA A 37 -9.58 -27.38 20.14
N ILE A 38 -9.54 -26.12 19.70
CA ILE A 38 -8.96 -25.73 18.40
C ILE A 38 -7.47 -26.09 18.33
N SER A 39 -6.70 -25.77 19.39
CA SER A 39 -5.27 -26.06 19.45
C SER A 39 -4.96 -27.55 19.30
N ARG A 40 -5.75 -28.40 19.96
CA ARG A 40 -5.63 -29.86 19.98
C ARG A 40 -6.22 -30.57 18.76
N ALA A 41 -7.03 -29.87 17.96
CA ALA A 41 -7.63 -30.44 16.77
C ALA A 41 -6.54 -30.92 15.78
N ARG A 42 -6.72 -32.16 15.30
CA ARG A 42 -5.82 -32.84 14.34
C ARG A 42 -6.58 -33.11 13.04
N THR A 43 -5.95 -33.75 12.08
CA THR A 43 -6.57 -34.20 10.84
C THR A 43 -7.99 -34.73 11.07
N PRO A 44 -8.99 -34.25 10.28
CA PRO A 44 -8.86 -33.47 9.06
C PRO A 44 -8.76 -31.94 9.22
N VAL A 45 -8.71 -31.43 10.47
CA VAL A 45 -8.59 -29.97 10.74
C VAL A 45 -7.16 -29.50 10.49
N GLN A 46 -7.00 -28.57 9.57
CA GLN A 46 -5.75 -27.92 9.20
C GLN A 46 -5.70 -26.47 9.70
N LYS A 47 -4.47 -25.94 9.88
CA LYS A 47 -4.22 -24.59 10.41
C LYS A 47 -3.14 -23.89 9.58
N LEU A 48 -3.52 -22.84 8.86
CA LEU A 48 -2.58 -22.00 8.14
C LEU A 48 -2.00 -20.95 9.09
N LYS A 49 -0.68 -20.95 9.28
CA LYS A 49 0.04 -20.10 10.24
C LYS A 49 0.99 -19.10 9.60
N VAL A 50 1.06 -19.07 8.26
CA VAL A 50 2.05 -18.26 7.54
C VAL A 50 1.78 -16.76 7.65
N PHE A 51 0.51 -16.35 7.77
CA PHE A 51 0.14 -14.95 7.83
C PHE A 51 0.06 -14.39 9.25
N PRO A 52 0.45 -13.11 9.44
CA PRO A 52 0.38 -12.44 10.74
C PRO A 52 -1.03 -11.90 11.01
N PHE A 53 -1.95 -12.77 11.39
CA PHE A 53 -3.28 -12.35 11.80
C PHE A 53 -3.28 -11.68 13.17
N ASN A 54 -4.18 -10.72 13.39
CA ASN A 54 -4.38 -10.05 14.66
C ASN A 54 -4.58 -11.06 15.82
N LYS A 55 -4.07 -10.71 17.00
CA LYS A 55 -4.17 -11.53 18.23
C LYS A 55 -3.62 -12.96 18.06
N ASN A 56 -2.62 -13.16 17.20
CA ASN A 56 -2.01 -14.44 16.89
C ASN A 56 -3.01 -15.53 16.46
N GLN A 57 -4.06 -15.14 15.76
CA GLN A 57 -5.03 -16.08 15.20
C GLN A 57 -4.38 -16.92 14.09
N VAL A 58 -5.00 -18.05 13.80
CA VAL A 58 -4.66 -18.93 12.69
C VAL A 58 -5.90 -19.19 11.84
N PHE A 59 -5.71 -19.35 10.54
CA PHE A 59 -6.82 -19.68 9.65
C PHE A 59 -7.03 -21.19 9.67
N CYS A 60 -8.23 -21.64 10.09
CA CYS A 60 -8.61 -23.04 10.27
C CYS A 60 -9.50 -23.50 9.11
N TYR A 61 -9.28 -24.72 8.62
CA TYR A 61 -10.06 -25.31 7.54
C TYR A 61 -9.98 -26.86 7.61
N LEU A 62 -10.88 -27.54 6.91
CA LEU A 62 -10.79 -28.98 6.72
C LEU A 62 -9.93 -29.28 5.49
N GLU A 63 -9.21 -30.38 5.52
CA GLU A 63 -8.33 -30.82 4.42
C GLU A 63 -9.07 -30.86 3.07
N GLU A 64 -10.31 -31.35 3.04
CA GLU A 64 -11.18 -31.37 1.87
C GLU A 64 -11.60 -29.97 1.35
N GLN A 65 -11.52 -28.94 2.19
CA GLN A 65 -11.86 -27.56 1.83
C GLN A 65 -10.69 -26.83 1.17
N TYR A 66 -9.48 -27.38 1.27
CA TYR A 66 -8.27 -26.72 0.75
C TYR A 66 -8.43 -26.40 -0.74
N ASN A 67 -8.04 -25.17 -1.10
CA ASN A 67 -8.05 -24.66 -2.47
C ASN A 67 -9.45 -24.61 -3.16
N SER A 68 -10.54 -24.87 -2.43
CA SER A 68 -11.90 -24.61 -2.92
C SER A 68 -12.15 -23.10 -3.06
N GLN A 69 -13.15 -22.69 -3.85
CA GLN A 69 -13.49 -21.27 -3.96
C GLN A 69 -13.86 -20.68 -2.60
N LYS A 70 -14.67 -21.39 -1.80
CA LYS A 70 -15.03 -20.96 -0.43
C LYS A 70 -13.80 -20.78 0.47
N TYR A 71 -12.76 -21.62 0.33
CA TYR A 71 -11.49 -21.47 1.05
C TYR A 71 -10.77 -20.17 0.63
N LYS A 72 -10.66 -19.91 -0.67
CA LYS A 72 -10.00 -18.72 -1.21
C LYS A 72 -10.71 -17.43 -0.79
N ASP A 73 -12.02 -17.37 -0.93
CA ASP A 73 -12.84 -16.22 -0.55
C ASP A 73 -12.67 -15.90 0.94
N LYS A 74 -12.77 -16.93 1.81
CA LYS A 74 -12.65 -16.76 3.26
C LYS A 74 -11.24 -16.42 3.71
N LEU A 75 -10.21 -16.94 3.04
CA LEU A 75 -8.82 -16.58 3.32
C LEU A 75 -8.55 -15.13 2.92
N TYR A 76 -8.96 -14.73 1.72
CA TYR A 76 -8.78 -13.37 1.23
C TYR A 76 -9.49 -12.33 2.11
N GLU A 77 -10.75 -12.57 2.47
CA GLU A 77 -11.52 -11.77 3.41
C GLU A 77 -10.80 -11.65 4.77
N SER A 78 -10.28 -12.75 5.29
CA SER A 78 -9.56 -12.78 6.57
C SER A 78 -8.24 -12.00 6.50
N LEU A 79 -7.52 -12.05 5.40
CA LEU A 79 -6.28 -11.29 5.18
C LEU A 79 -6.54 -9.79 5.12
N LYS A 80 -7.60 -9.37 4.45
CA LYS A 80 -7.97 -7.95 4.36
C LYS A 80 -8.45 -7.36 5.69
N ASN A 81 -9.14 -8.14 6.49
CA ASN A 81 -9.77 -7.63 7.72
C ASN A 81 -8.91 -7.84 8.98
N GLU A 82 -8.10 -8.88 9.02
CA GLU A 82 -7.43 -9.33 10.25
C GLU A 82 -5.89 -9.43 10.14
N SER A 83 -5.31 -8.97 9.03
CA SER A 83 -3.87 -8.95 8.83
C SER A 83 -3.41 -7.63 8.21
N LEU A 84 -3.30 -6.58 9.01
CA LEU A 84 -3.02 -5.22 8.53
C LEU A 84 -1.77 -5.14 7.63
N ALA A 85 -0.72 -5.90 7.93
CA ALA A 85 0.50 -5.90 7.12
C ALA A 85 0.28 -6.49 5.71
N VAL A 86 -0.67 -7.41 5.56
CA VAL A 86 -1.07 -7.99 4.26
C VAL A 86 -2.15 -7.12 3.62
N ALA A 87 -3.11 -6.63 4.41
CA ALA A 87 -4.23 -5.83 3.92
C ALA A 87 -3.78 -4.59 3.14
N VAL A 88 -2.78 -3.86 3.64
CA VAL A 88 -2.25 -2.66 2.95
C VAL A 88 -1.57 -3.02 1.62
N ILE A 89 -0.91 -4.17 1.52
CA ILE A 89 -0.29 -4.66 0.28
C ILE A 89 -1.37 -5.05 -0.74
N LEU A 90 -2.37 -5.81 -0.31
CA LEU A 90 -3.49 -6.20 -1.17
C LEU A 90 -4.27 -4.98 -1.64
N HIS A 91 -4.52 -4.02 -0.75
CA HIS A 91 -5.20 -2.77 -1.10
C HIS A 91 -4.41 -1.93 -2.11
N ALA A 92 -3.08 -1.86 -1.97
CA ALA A 92 -2.22 -1.17 -2.94
C ALA A 92 -2.32 -1.82 -4.33
N LEU A 93 -2.26 -3.15 -4.40
CA LEU A 93 -2.43 -3.89 -5.66
C LEU A 93 -3.82 -3.68 -6.26
N GLU A 94 -4.91 -3.82 -5.47
CA GLU A 94 -6.29 -3.57 -5.91
C GLU A 94 -6.45 -2.14 -6.46
N SER A 95 -5.87 -1.16 -5.78
CA SER A 95 -5.94 0.25 -6.17
C SER A 95 -5.16 0.56 -7.45
N SER A 96 -4.15 -0.24 -7.76
CA SER A 96 -3.36 -0.17 -9.00
C SER A 96 -3.81 -1.19 -10.05
N ASN A 97 -5.09 -1.51 -10.04
CA ASN A 97 -5.73 -2.45 -10.98
C ASN A 97 -5.15 -3.87 -10.91
N TYR A 98 -4.99 -4.37 -9.67
CA TYR A 98 -4.54 -5.72 -9.30
C TYR A 98 -3.10 -6.07 -9.67
N ILE A 99 -2.29 -5.10 -10.09
CA ILE A 99 -0.87 -5.29 -10.46
C ILE A 99 -0.04 -4.08 -10.05
N MET A 100 1.19 -4.32 -9.60
CA MET A 100 2.15 -3.26 -9.28
C MET A 100 3.58 -3.73 -9.48
N LYS A 101 4.47 -2.82 -9.86
CA LYS A 101 5.90 -3.07 -10.00
C LYS A 101 6.53 -3.50 -8.68
N LYS A 102 7.38 -4.52 -8.70
CA LYS A 102 8.06 -5.06 -7.52
C LYS A 102 8.84 -3.99 -6.75
N SER A 103 9.49 -3.05 -7.48
CA SER A 103 10.23 -1.96 -6.86
C SER A 103 9.35 -0.91 -6.20
N LEU A 104 8.11 -0.74 -6.66
CA LEU A 104 7.16 0.25 -6.18
C LEU A 104 6.35 -0.25 -4.97
N LEU A 105 5.96 -1.52 -4.96
CA LEU A 105 5.10 -2.10 -3.94
C LEU A 105 5.61 -1.91 -2.49
N PRO A 106 6.93 -1.96 -2.19
CA PRO A 106 7.43 -1.70 -0.84
C PRO A 106 7.13 -0.30 -0.30
N ILE A 107 6.93 0.70 -1.18
CA ILE A 107 6.52 2.07 -0.79
C ILE A 107 5.14 2.05 -0.14
N TYR A 108 4.23 1.25 -0.67
CA TYR A 108 2.86 1.09 -0.17
C TYR A 108 2.72 0.02 0.93
N SER A 109 3.82 -0.33 1.59
CA SER A 109 3.83 -1.29 2.70
C SER A 109 4.08 -0.61 4.04
N LYS A 110 3.44 -1.10 5.09
CA LYS A 110 3.76 -0.74 6.48
C LYS A 110 4.91 -1.58 7.06
N SER A 111 5.42 -2.54 6.30
CA SER A 111 6.49 -3.45 6.74
C SER A 111 7.84 -2.96 6.28
N PRO A 112 8.89 -3.01 7.15
CA PRO A 112 10.24 -2.62 6.77
C PRO A 112 10.79 -3.56 5.68
N ILE A 113 11.65 -3.03 4.81
CA ILE A 113 12.37 -3.82 3.80
C ILE A 113 13.54 -4.60 4.40
N GLU A 114 14.05 -4.16 5.54
CA GLU A 114 15.13 -4.80 6.27
C GLU A 114 14.59 -5.52 7.52
N ASN A 115 15.38 -6.46 8.05
CA ASN A 115 15.02 -7.17 9.28
C ASN A 115 15.10 -6.23 10.49
N THR A 116 13.96 -5.98 11.13
CA THR A 116 13.84 -5.19 12.35
C THR A 116 13.18 -5.99 13.45
N LYS A 117 13.66 -5.81 14.69
CA LYS A 117 13.13 -6.56 15.84
C LYS A 117 11.64 -6.26 16.06
N GLY A 118 10.85 -7.32 16.12
CA GLY A 118 9.39 -7.22 16.38
C GLY A 118 8.55 -6.93 15.15
N HIS A 119 9.14 -6.76 13.97
CA HIS A 119 8.42 -6.53 12.73
C HIS A 119 8.76 -7.60 11.69
N ARG A 120 7.73 -8.07 10.98
CA ARG A 120 7.90 -8.94 9.83
C ARG A 120 8.30 -8.07 8.64
N ASN A 121 9.39 -8.42 7.96
CA ASN A 121 9.84 -7.65 6.81
C ASN A 121 8.95 -7.87 5.58
N PHE A 122 9.03 -6.93 4.64
CA PHE A 122 8.24 -6.92 3.41
C PHE A 122 8.45 -8.20 2.59
N GLU A 123 9.70 -8.59 2.33
CA GLU A 123 10.05 -9.76 1.51
C GLU A 123 9.43 -11.06 2.05
N ARG A 124 9.40 -11.20 3.37
CA ARG A 124 8.78 -12.38 4.01
C ARG A 124 7.27 -12.45 3.75
N ILE A 125 6.58 -11.29 3.79
CA ILE A 125 5.14 -11.24 3.52
C ILE A 125 4.87 -11.55 2.05
N ILE A 126 5.67 -11.00 1.13
CA ILE A 126 5.55 -11.29 -0.30
C ILE A 126 5.79 -12.78 -0.57
N SER A 127 6.86 -13.35 -0.01
CA SER A 127 7.15 -14.79 -0.15
C SER A 127 5.99 -15.67 0.32
N ASP A 128 5.34 -15.30 1.43
CA ASP A 128 4.18 -16.04 1.93
C ASP A 128 2.96 -15.89 1.00
N LEU A 129 2.71 -14.70 0.47
CA LEU A 129 1.62 -14.46 -0.50
C LEU A 129 1.84 -15.22 -1.80
N VAL A 130 3.08 -15.26 -2.31
CA VAL A 130 3.46 -16.05 -3.50
C VAL A 130 3.33 -17.54 -3.22
N SER A 131 3.82 -18.04 -2.09
CA SER A 131 3.76 -19.47 -1.72
C SER A 131 2.32 -19.98 -1.63
N GLN A 132 1.39 -19.12 -1.21
CA GLN A 132 -0.04 -19.41 -1.13
C GLN A 132 -0.79 -19.07 -2.44
N ARG A 133 -0.07 -18.68 -3.49
CA ARG A 133 -0.61 -18.32 -4.81
C ARG A 133 -1.68 -17.22 -4.77
N ILE A 134 -1.63 -16.35 -3.76
CA ILE A 134 -2.52 -15.19 -3.64
C ILE A 134 -2.05 -14.10 -4.59
N ILE A 135 -0.72 -13.92 -4.70
CA ILE A 135 -0.09 -13.10 -5.72
C ILE A 135 0.87 -13.95 -6.54
N TYR A 136 1.20 -13.48 -7.73
CA TYR A 136 2.17 -14.12 -8.62
C TYR A 136 2.98 -13.08 -9.39
N GLU A 137 4.11 -13.50 -9.95
CA GLU A 137 5.02 -12.64 -10.69
C GLU A 137 4.61 -12.55 -12.16
N ILE A 138 4.66 -11.34 -12.72
CA ILE A 138 4.42 -11.04 -14.12
C ILE A 138 5.69 -10.41 -14.71
N GLU A 139 6.16 -10.94 -15.85
CA GLU A 139 7.30 -10.41 -16.61
C GLU A 139 8.54 -10.15 -15.72
N GLU A 140 8.72 -10.93 -14.64
CA GLU A 140 9.78 -10.78 -13.63
C GLU A 140 9.83 -9.41 -12.91
N GLU A 141 9.06 -8.42 -13.34
CA GLU A 141 9.08 -7.04 -12.82
C GLU A 141 7.87 -6.68 -11.95
N TYR A 142 6.78 -7.42 -12.03
CA TYR A 142 5.50 -7.07 -11.40
C TYR A 142 5.01 -8.17 -10.48
N TYR A 143 4.22 -7.76 -9.47
CA TYR A 143 3.33 -8.65 -8.72
C TYR A 143 1.89 -8.36 -9.08
N ALA A 144 1.10 -9.41 -9.31
CA ALA A 144 -0.35 -9.30 -9.53
C ALA A 144 -1.12 -10.19 -8.56
N ILE A 145 -2.33 -9.77 -8.17
CA ILE A 145 -3.24 -10.62 -7.40
C ILE A 145 -3.82 -11.67 -8.33
N SER A 146 -3.90 -12.91 -7.86
CA SER A 146 -4.51 -13.98 -8.62
C SER A 146 -6.02 -13.75 -8.77
N PRO A 147 -6.57 -13.78 -10.00
CA PRO A 147 -8.01 -13.65 -10.25
C PRO A 147 -8.87 -14.66 -9.47
N MET A 148 -8.27 -15.79 -9.10
CA MET A 148 -8.94 -16.81 -8.26
C MET A 148 -9.30 -16.31 -6.85
N TYR A 149 -8.68 -15.22 -6.38
CA TYR A 149 -8.93 -14.63 -5.06
C TYR A 149 -9.73 -13.33 -5.14
N CYS A 150 -9.51 -12.48 -6.14
CA CYS A 150 -10.19 -11.19 -6.27
C CYS A 150 -11.34 -11.18 -7.30
N GLY A 151 -11.40 -12.17 -8.19
CA GLY A 151 -12.42 -12.23 -9.25
C GLY A 151 -12.16 -11.29 -10.44
N GLU A 152 -11.05 -10.56 -10.43
CA GLU A 152 -10.72 -9.53 -11.42
C GLU A 152 -9.37 -9.80 -12.08
N ASP A 153 -9.23 -9.43 -13.35
CA ASP A 153 -7.96 -9.45 -14.06
C ASP A 153 -7.19 -8.14 -13.86
N TYR A 154 -5.88 -8.22 -13.94
CA TYR A 154 -5.00 -7.07 -13.81
C TYR A 154 -4.91 -6.23 -15.11
N ASN A 155 -4.56 -4.94 -14.96
CA ASN A 155 -4.25 -4.06 -16.09
C ASN A 155 -2.92 -3.33 -15.89
N LEU A 156 -1.90 -3.75 -16.63
CA LEU A 156 -0.52 -3.26 -16.52
C LEU A 156 -0.38 -1.76 -16.87
N THR A 157 -1.21 -1.26 -17.78
CA THR A 157 -1.15 0.16 -18.20
C THR A 157 -1.46 1.11 -17.03
N TYR A 158 -2.39 0.73 -16.17
CA TYR A 158 -2.75 1.55 -15.00
C TYR A 158 -1.58 1.68 -14.05
N SER A 159 -0.91 0.57 -13.73
CA SER A 159 0.25 0.58 -12.83
C SER A 159 1.40 1.43 -13.37
N ARG A 160 1.68 1.37 -14.68
CA ARG A 160 2.69 2.21 -15.33
C ARG A 160 2.33 3.70 -15.29
N SER A 161 1.06 4.04 -15.50
CA SER A 161 0.58 5.43 -15.42
C SER A 161 0.70 6.00 -14.02
N ASP A 162 0.34 5.22 -12.99
CA ASP A 162 0.46 5.62 -11.59
C ASP A 162 1.92 5.93 -11.21
N GLU A 163 2.87 5.08 -11.62
CA GLU A 163 4.31 5.30 -11.39
C GLU A 163 4.82 6.58 -12.07
N GLN A 164 4.47 6.79 -13.34
CA GLN A 164 4.92 7.96 -14.10
C GLN A 164 4.41 9.27 -13.49
N ILE A 165 3.12 9.34 -13.16
CA ILE A 165 2.53 10.54 -12.56
C ILE A 165 3.09 10.80 -11.16
N ALA A 166 3.27 9.76 -10.35
CA ALA A 166 3.87 9.92 -9.03
C ALA A 166 5.30 10.47 -9.11
N ASN A 167 6.12 10.01 -10.06
CA ASN A 167 7.46 10.51 -10.27
C ASN A 167 7.48 11.98 -10.71
N ILE A 168 6.56 12.42 -11.58
CA ILE A 168 6.40 13.83 -11.97
C ILE A 168 6.05 14.67 -10.74
N ILE A 169 5.07 14.25 -9.93
CA ILE A 169 4.65 14.99 -8.74
C ILE A 169 5.80 15.16 -7.76
N VAL A 170 6.60 14.12 -7.53
CA VAL A 170 7.76 14.18 -6.62
C VAL A 170 8.83 15.13 -7.15
N ALA A 171 9.15 15.06 -8.45
CA ALA A 171 10.15 15.94 -9.07
C ALA A 171 9.73 17.42 -8.96
N ASP A 172 8.46 17.72 -9.20
CA ASP A 172 7.93 19.08 -9.09
C ASP A 172 7.86 19.55 -7.64
N PHE A 173 7.51 18.70 -6.70
CA PHE A 173 7.55 18.99 -5.27
C PHE A 173 8.97 19.35 -4.82
N ILE A 174 9.98 18.61 -5.28
CA ILE A 174 11.38 18.90 -4.99
C ILE A 174 11.79 20.24 -5.59
N SER A 175 11.45 20.49 -6.86
CA SER A 175 11.72 21.77 -7.52
C SER A 175 11.08 22.96 -6.77
N TRP A 176 9.83 22.82 -6.37
CA TRP A 176 9.10 23.82 -5.58
C TRP A 176 9.74 24.03 -4.20
N SER A 177 10.04 22.96 -3.47
CA SER A 177 10.67 23.01 -2.14
C SER A 177 12.09 23.60 -2.18
N THR A 178 12.83 23.37 -3.26
CA THR A 178 14.15 23.96 -3.51
C THR A 178 14.06 25.48 -3.70
N LYS A 179 13.10 25.93 -4.51
CA LYS A 179 12.86 27.38 -4.72
C LYS A 179 12.49 28.11 -3.43
N LEU A 180 11.86 27.43 -2.48
CA LEU A 180 11.51 27.98 -1.16
C LEU A 180 12.62 27.82 -0.12
N ASN A 181 13.77 27.27 -0.48
CA ASN A 181 14.88 26.96 0.43
C ASN A 181 14.49 26.06 1.63
N ILE A 182 13.49 25.19 1.45
CA ILE A 182 13.02 24.25 2.49
C ILE A 182 13.94 23.02 2.57
N ILE A 183 14.58 22.66 1.45
CA ILE A 183 15.37 21.43 1.31
C ILE A 183 16.80 21.74 0.86
N ALA A 184 17.69 20.78 1.12
CA ALA A 184 19.08 20.85 0.66
C ALA A 184 19.17 20.58 -0.85
N TYR A 185 20.04 21.35 -1.51
CA TYR A 185 20.33 21.17 -2.94
C TYR A 185 21.14 19.86 -3.14
N ASN A 186 20.76 19.08 -4.15
CA ASN A 186 21.52 17.91 -4.67
C ASN A 186 21.80 16.76 -3.66
N SER A 187 21.06 16.69 -2.56
CA SER A 187 21.26 15.63 -1.55
C SER A 187 20.02 14.76 -1.29
N PHE A 188 19.01 14.87 -2.14
CA PHE A 188 17.80 14.05 -2.08
C PHE A 188 17.96 12.75 -2.87
N LYS A 189 17.22 11.73 -2.44
CA LYS A 189 17.07 10.48 -3.18
C LYS A 189 15.62 10.29 -3.58
N ILE A 190 15.37 9.94 -4.84
CA ILE A 190 14.04 9.78 -5.44
C ILE A 190 13.94 8.37 -6.02
N PHE A 191 12.76 7.76 -5.92
CA PHE A 191 12.44 6.52 -6.65
C PHE A 191 12.66 6.73 -8.18
N PRO A 192 13.25 5.77 -8.90
CA PRO A 192 13.59 4.38 -8.50
C PRO A 192 14.92 4.20 -7.76
N GLU A 193 15.68 5.27 -7.51
CA GLU A 193 16.84 5.18 -6.66
C GLU A 193 16.49 4.72 -5.24
N GLU A 194 17.50 4.38 -4.42
CA GLU A 194 17.27 3.92 -3.05
C GLU A 194 16.88 5.06 -2.10
N ALA A 195 15.64 5.53 -2.20
CA ALA A 195 15.04 6.44 -1.24
C ALA A 195 14.62 5.66 0.01
N ILE A 196 15.58 5.36 0.90
CA ILE A 196 15.38 4.58 2.13
C ILE A 196 15.57 5.49 3.34
N PHE A 197 14.61 5.42 4.29
CA PHE A 197 14.73 6.03 5.61
C PHE A 197 14.10 5.10 6.65
N ALA A 198 14.78 4.89 7.77
CA ALA A 198 14.35 4.07 8.89
C ALA A 198 13.87 2.67 8.46
N HIS A 199 14.62 2.01 7.56
CA HIS A 199 14.33 0.67 7.01
C HIS A 199 13.08 0.59 6.10
N PHE A 200 12.51 1.72 5.68
CA PHE A 200 11.37 1.77 4.75
C PHE A 200 11.74 2.44 3.45
N ARG A 201 11.08 2.03 2.38
CA ARG A 201 11.19 2.67 1.06
C ARG A 201 10.16 3.79 0.93
N TRP A 202 10.56 4.86 0.25
CA TRP A 202 9.78 6.07 0.01
C TRP A 202 9.86 6.47 -1.47
N PHE A 203 8.96 7.34 -1.91
CA PHE A 203 9.13 8.02 -3.19
C PHE A 203 10.29 9.01 -3.15
N ALA A 204 10.47 9.72 -2.05
CA ALA A 204 11.65 10.54 -1.85
C ALA A 204 12.07 10.63 -0.38
N THR A 205 13.39 10.74 -0.17
CA THR A 205 13.98 11.10 1.12
C THR A 205 14.85 12.35 0.90
N ILE A 206 14.55 13.42 1.62
CA ILE A 206 15.07 14.75 1.32
C ILE A 206 15.64 15.36 2.62
N PRO A 207 16.94 15.65 2.72
CA PRO A 207 17.49 16.42 3.83
C PRO A 207 16.87 17.82 3.86
N SER A 208 16.46 18.28 5.04
CA SER A 208 15.79 19.56 5.23
C SER A 208 16.42 20.37 6.34
N TYR A 209 16.66 21.67 6.09
CA TYR A 209 17.21 22.62 7.04
C TYR A 209 16.14 23.44 7.75
N VAL A 210 14.87 23.11 7.58
CA VAL A 210 13.79 23.77 8.31
C VAL A 210 14.02 23.62 9.82
N THR A 211 13.94 24.73 10.54
CA THR A 211 14.31 24.83 11.96
C THR A 211 13.81 23.68 12.84
N PRO A 212 12.56 23.22 12.75
CA PRO A 212 12.08 22.09 13.56
C PRO A 212 12.74 20.74 13.26
N LEU A 213 13.39 20.61 12.09
CA LEU A 213 14.05 19.37 11.67
C LEU A 213 15.57 19.43 11.86
N PHE A 214 16.16 20.61 12.00
CA PHE A 214 17.60 20.79 12.11
C PHE A 214 18.09 20.51 13.54
N ASP A 215 19.03 19.57 13.66
CA ASP A 215 19.71 19.26 14.94
C ASP A 215 20.89 20.24 15.12
N PHE A 216 20.69 21.30 15.89
CA PHE A 216 21.71 22.32 16.13
C PHE A 216 22.88 21.81 16.97
N GLU A 217 22.69 20.83 17.84
CA GLU A 217 23.75 20.25 18.66
C GLU A 217 24.72 19.43 17.80
N LYS A 218 24.21 18.68 16.85
CA LYS A 218 25.00 17.82 15.95
C LYS A 218 25.30 18.48 14.62
N ASN A 219 24.84 19.70 14.41
CA ASN A 219 24.97 20.47 13.16
C ASN A 219 24.55 19.63 11.92
N ARG A 220 23.40 18.98 11.95
CA ARG A 220 22.93 18.12 10.88
C ARG A 220 21.46 18.35 10.53
N PRO A 221 21.10 18.24 9.24
CA PRO A 221 19.71 18.33 8.82
C PRO A 221 18.89 17.13 9.29
N GLY A 222 17.61 17.34 9.52
CA GLY A 222 16.64 16.27 9.55
C GLY A 222 16.18 15.89 8.14
N PHE A 223 15.10 15.11 8.04
CA PHE A 223 14.61 14.56 6.76
C PHE A 223 13.15 14.88 6.53
N MET A 224 12.79 15.15 5.29
CA MET A 224 11.43 14.99 4.79
C MET A 224 11.36 13.62 4.10
N VAL A 225 10.39 12.80 4.50
CA VAL A 225 10.09 11.51 3.86
C VAL A 225 8.77 11.66 3.14
N VAL A 226 8.77 11.41 1.84
CA VAL A 226 7.68 11.80 0.94
C VAL A 226 7.13 10.58 0.22
N ASP A 227 5.81 10.39 0.29
CA ASP A 227 5.06 9.48 -0.56
C ASP A 227 3.95 10.23 -1.33
N VAL A 228 3.42 9.60 -2.37
CA VAL A 228 2.41 10.18 -3.28
C VAL A 228 1.23 9.24 -3.45
N LEU A 229 0.03 9.80 -3.46
CA LEU A 229 -1.19 9.11 -3.86
C LEU A 229 -1.95 9.89 -4.93
N VAL A 230 -2.08 9.29 -6.10
CA VAL A 230 -2.78 9.88 -7.26
C VAL A 230 -4.24 9.40 -7.25
N LYS A 231 -5.03 9.90 -6.30
CA LYS A 231 -6.47 9.60 -6.21
C LYS A 231 -7.27 10.89 -6.06
N SER A 232 -8.43 10.95 -6.70
CA SER A 232 -9.34 12.12 -6.64
C SER A 232 -9.96 12.32 -5.25
N ASN A 233 -10.13 11.26 -4.48
CA ASN A 233 -10.67 11.27 -3.13
C ASN A 233 -10.10 10.11 -2.32
N ALA A 234 -8.87 10.26 -1.81
CA ALA A 234 -8.22 9.25 -0.99
C ALA A 234 -8.98 9.06 0.33
N THR A 235 -9.30 7.82 0.65
CA THR A 235 -9.98 7.40 1.88
C THR A 235 -8.99 7.02 2.98
N ILE A 236 -9.47 6.72 4.20
CA ILE A 236 -8.63 6.21 5.29
C ILE A 236 -7.88 4.94 4.85
N GLN A 237 -8.54 4.03 4.16
CA GLN A 237 -7.93 2.79 3.69
C GLN A 237 -6.77 3.05 2.71
N ASP A 238 -6.89 4.08 1.85
CA ASP A 238 -5.84 4.44 0.89
C ASP A 238 -4.57 5.01 1.55
N ILE A 239 -4.70 5.67 2.70
CA ILE A 239 -3.59 6.30 3.41
C ILE A 239 -3.05 5.46 4.58
N GLU A 240 -3.69 4.34 4.90
CA GLU A 240 -3.38 3.51 6.06
C GLU A 240 -1.94 2.99 6.04
N PHE A 241 -1.44 2.57 4.86
CA PHE A 241 -0.04 2.14 4.71
C PHE A 241 0.93 3.20 5.22
N PHE A 242 0.69 4.47 4.86
CA PHE A 242 1.56 5.58 5.21
C PHE A 242 1.50 5.89 6.72
N VAL A 243 0.29 6.01 7.27
CA VAL A 243 0.08 6.28 8.70
C VAL A 243 0.71 5.19 9.56
N GLU A 244 0.49 3.93 9.22
CA GLU A 244 1.04 2.80 9.95
C GLU A 244 2.56 2.69 9.82
N LYS A 245 3.12 2.99 8.66
CA LYS A 245 4.57 3.13 8.44
C LYS A 245 5.16 4.16 9.42
N ILE A 246 4.54 5.34 9.51
CA ILE A 246 4.98 6.41 10.41
C ILE A 246 4.87 6.02 11.88
N LYS A 247 3.81 5.33 12.29
CA LYS A 247 3.66 4.81 13.66
C LYS A 247 4.80 3.85 14.01
N VAL A 248 5.18 2.95 13.11
CA VAL A 248 6.31 2.02 13.31
C VAL A 248 7.61 2.80 13.48
N ILE A 249 7.89 3.75 12.58
CA ILE A 249 9.15 4.52 12.59
C ILE A 249 9.30 5.34 13.87
N ARG A 250 8.23 5.93 14.38
CA ARG A 250 8.26 6.73 15.63
C ARG A 250 8.66 5.92 16.87
N ASN A 251 8.56 4.59 16.81
CA ASN A 251 9.02 3.72 17.90
C ASN A 251 10.54 3.40 17.81
N PHE A 252 11.22 3.75 16.71
CA PHE A 252 12.66 3.54 16.58
C PHE A 252 13.43 4.61 17.31
N LYS A 253 14.49 4.20 18.01
CA LYS A 253 15.37 5.10 18.76
C LYS A 253 16.55 5.57 17.90
N GLY A 254 17.06 6.77 18.17
CA GLY A 254 18.28 7.28 17.55
C GLY A 254 18.14 7.77 16.11
N LEU A 255 16.93 7.86 15.59
CA LEU A 255 16.69 8.45 14.28
C LEU A 255 16.88 9.98 14.30
N PRO A 256 17.35 10.59 13.18
CA PRO A 256 17.28 12.03 13.00
C PRO A 256 15.83 12.52 13.00
N ALA A 257 15.63 13.79 13.30
CA ALA A 257 14.29 14.40 13.19
C ALA A 257 13.76 14.24 11.76
N PHE A 258 12.47 13.97 11.61
CA PHE A 258 11.87 13.83 10.29
C PHE A 258 10.43 14.35 10.24
N ALA A 259 10.05 14.84 9.06
CA ALA A 259 8.69 15.23 8.72
C ALA A 259 8.12 14.26 7.67
N PRO A 260 7.07 13.50 7.99
CA PRO A 260 6.36 12.70 7.01
C PRO A 260 5.47 13.60 6.16
N VAL A 261 5.62 13.53 4.84
CA VAL A 261 4.86 14.31 3.85
C VAL A 261 4.12 13.35 2.93
N LEU A 262 2.81 13.50 2.85
CA LEU A 262 1.99 12.77 1.90
C LEU A 262 1.40 13.75 0.88
N LEU A 263 1.81 13.57 -0.39
CA LEU A 263 1.31 14.37 -1.51
C LEU A 263 0.04 13.71 -2.06
N LEU A 264 -1.03 14.49 -2.17
CA LEU A 264 -2.37 14.01 -2.53
C LEU A 264 -2.98 14.88 -3.62
N TYR A 265 -3.60 14.25 -4.62
CA TYR A 265 -4.46 14.97 -5.55
C TYR A 265 -5.75 15.42 -4.86
N GLY A 266 -6.44 14.49 -4.18
CA GLY A 266 -7.60 14.77 -3.37
C GLY A 266 -7.71 13.80 -2.18
N VAL A 267 -8.44 14.22 -1.15
CA VAL A 267 -8.58 13.45 0.09
C VAL A 267 -9.94 13.69 0.74
N SER A 268 -10.55 12.65 1.29
CA SER A 268 -11.79 12.75 2.06
C SER A 268 -11.56 13.53 3.36
N GLY A 269 -12.62 14.16 3.88
CA GLY A 269 -12.55 14.90 5.16
C GLY A 269 -12.07 14.04 6.32
N GLU A 270 -12.55 12.80 6.39
CA GLU A 270 -12.16 11.83 7.43
C GLU A 270 -10.69 11.42 7.31
N ALA A 271 -10.20 11.14 6.11
CA ALA A 271 -8.81 10.81 5.88
C ALA A 271 -7.88 12.00 6.18
N LEU A 272 -8.28 13.23 5.81
CA LEU A 272 -7.53 14.43 6.14
C LEU A 272 -7.42 14.65 7.65
N GLN A 273 -8.52 14.45 8.38
CA GLN A 273 -8.53 14.52 9.83
C GLN A 273 -7.60 13.47 10.45
N TYR A 274 -7.67 12.23 9.97
CA TYR A 274 -6.82 11.14 10.44
C TYR A 274 -5.32 11.39 10.19
N LEU A 275 -4.95 11.97 9.04
CA LEU A 275 -3.57 12.39 8.75
C LEU A 275 -3.09 13.47 9.73
N LYS A 276 -3.91 14.50 9.99
CA LYS A 276 -3.57 15.57 10.95
C LYS A 276 -3.38 15.07 12.36
N GLU A 277 -4.27 14.20 12.85
CA GLU A 277 -4.17 13.58 14.16
C GLU A 277 -2.87 12.75 14.31
N ASN A 278 -2.41 12.15 13.23
CA ASN A 278 -1.14 11.44 13.17
C ASN A 278 0.06 12.35 12.86
N LYS A 279 -0.09 13.68 12.91
CA LYS A 279 0.98 14.68 12.68
C LYS A 279 1.72 14.44 11.37
N ILE A 280 0.98 14.22 10.29
CA ILE A 280 1.48 14.05 8.93
C ILE A 280 1.26 15.36 8.17
N VAL A 281 2.28 15.81 7.47
CA VAL A 281 2.20 16.96 6.58
C VAL A 281 1.47 16.56 5.32
N VAL A 282 0.34 17.20 5.04
CA VAL A 282 -0.50 16.89 3.88
C VAL A 282 -0.24 17.94 2.79
N GLY A 283 0.29 17.47 1.67
CA GLY A 283 0.52 18.26 0.48
C GLY A 283 -0.59 18.05 -0.56
N ILE A 284 -1.68 18.83 -0.49
CA ILE A 284 -2.71 18.81 -1.54
C ILE A 284 -2.15 19.54 -2.76
N LEU A 285 -2.09 18.86 -3.91
CA LEU A 285 -1.42 19.36 -5.11
C LEU A 285 -1.97 20.73 -5.57
N SER A 286 -3.28 20.93 -5.52
CA SER A 286 -3.90 22.22 -5.88
C SER A 286 -3.57 23.37 -4.93
N ASN A 287 -3.08 23.07 -3.73
CA ASN A 287 -2.66 24.09 -2.76
C ASN A 287 -1.16 24.40 -2.85
N ILE A 288 -0.35 23.40 -3.30
CA ILE A 288 1.10 23.58 -3.51
C ILE A 288 1.38 24.20 -4.87
N PHE A 289 0.69 23.68 -5.88
CA PHE A 289 0.79 24.10 -7.26
C PHE A 289 -0.50 24.82 -7.68
N HIS A 290 -0.43 25.58 -8.78
CA HIS A 290 -1.61 26.26 -9.28
C HIS A 290 -2.68 25.24 -9.76
N LYS A 291 -3.98 25.58 -9.58
CA LYS A 291 -5.11 24.69 -9.95
C LYS A 291 -5.03 24.19 -11.39
N LYS A 292 -4.67 25.07 -12.34
CA LYS A 292 -4.49 24.72 -13.76
C LYS A 292 -3.42 23.64 -13.97
N TYR A 293 -2.31 23.68 -13.22
CA TYR A 293 -1.29 22.63 -13.23
C TYR A 293 -1.89 21.28 -12.83
N THR A 294 -2.59 21.25 -11.71
CA THR A 294 -3.19 20.03 -11.18
C THR A 294 -4.23 19.44 -12.14
N GLU A 295 -5.05 20.28 -12.77
CA GLU A 295 -6.00 19.85 -13.81
C GLU A 295 -5.29 19.27 -15.04
N THR A 296 -4.20 19.90 -15.50
CA THR A 296 -3.41 19.42 -16.64
C THR A 296 -2.75 18.06 -16.33
N LEU A 297 -2.18 17.92 -15.14
CA LEU A 297 -1.56 16.66 -14.69
C LEU A 297 -2.59 15.52 -14.63
N MET A 298 -3.79 15.78 -14.15
CA MET A 298 -4.86 14.78 -14.09
C MET A 298 -5.42 14.43 -15.48
N ASN A 299 -5.48 15.40 -16.38
CA ASN A 299 -5.84 15.11 -17.78
C ASN A 299 -4.80 14.19 -18.42
N MET A 300 -3.51 14.47 -18.23
CA MET A 300 -2.42 13.60 -18.70
C MET A 300 -2.52 12.20 -18.08
N TYR A 301 -2.76 12.10 -16.79
CA TYR A 301 -2.97 10.82 -16.11
C TYR A 301 -4.12 10.00 -16.73
N ASN A 302 -5.28 10.65 -16.96
CA ASN A 302 -6.44 9.99 -17.57
C ASN A 302 -6.15 9.54 -19.00
N VAL A 303 -5.41 10.33 -19.78
CA VAL A 303 -4.99 9.96 -21.13
C VAL A 303 -4.06 8.75 -21.10
N LEU A 304 -3.06 8.75 -20.22
CA LEU A 304 -2.14 7.61 -20.06
C LEU A 304 -2.87 6.32 -19.65
N ARG A 305 -3.80 6.41 -18.71
CA ARG A 305 -4.60 5.26 -18.27
C ARG A 305 -5.50 4.70 -19.37
N ASN A 306 -6.07 5.56 -20.19
CA ASN A 306 -7.01 5.17 -21.23
C ASN A 306 -6.32 4.85 -22.58
N ALA A 307 -5.06 5.25 -22.76
CA ALA A 307 -4.34 5.11 -24.03
C ALA A 307 -4.39 3.68 -24.58
N THR A 308 -4.10 2.69 -23.76
CA THR A 308 -4.11 1.28 -24.21
C THR A 308 -5.51 0.79 -24.56
N ALA A 309 -6.53 1.17 -23.81
CA ALA A 309 -7.91 0.77 -24.09
C ALA A 309 -8.41 1.38 -25.41
N VAL A 310 -7.97 2.60 -25.71
CA VAL A 310 -8.31 3.30 -26.96
C VAL A 310 -7.52 2.76 -28.15
N ILE A 311 -6.21 2.53 -27.99
CA ILE A 311 -5.34 1.98 -29.05
C ILE A 311 -5.83 0.58 -29.47
N MET A 312 -6.25 -0.27 -28.52
CA MET A 312 -6.78 -1.59 -28.81
C MET A 312 -8.14 -1.56 -29.56
N LYS A 313 -8.98 -0.55 -29.27
CA LYS A 313 -10.31 -0.43 -29.90
C LYS A 313 -10.29 0.38 -31.19
N GLU A 314 -9.48 1.41 -31.27
CA GLU A 314 -9.44 2.39 -32.36
C GLU A 314 -7.99 2.82 -32.63
N PRO A 315 -7.21 2.05 -33.41
CA PRO A 315 -5.79 2.37 -33.70
C PRO A 315 -5.56 3.75 -34.31
N GLN A 316 -6.56 4.29 -35.03
CA GLN A 316 -6.50 5.61 -35.67
C GLN A 316 -6.51 6.78 -34.66
N ARG A 317 -6.96 6.55 -33.44
CA ARG A 317 -6.94 7.54 -32.36
C ARG A 317 -5.58 7.74 -31.69
N LEU A 318 -4.59 6.92 -32.04
CA LEU A 318 -3.23 7.04 -31.49
C LEU A 318 -2.62 8.41 -31.77
N GLU A 319 -2.80 8.95 -32.98
CA GLU A 319 -2.30 10.28 -33.35
C GLU A 319 -2.97 11.42 -32.54
N GLU A 320 -4.26 11.31 -32.24
CA GLU A 320 -4.98 12.28 -31.42
C GLU A 320 -4.47 12.25 -29.97
N LEU A 321 -4.28 11.05 -29.40
CA LEU A 321 -3.72 10.87 -28.06
C LEU A 321 -2.30 11.41 -27.94
N ILE A 322 -1.44 11.17 -28.96
CA ILE A 322 -0.09 11.73 -29.01
C ILE A 322 -0.16 13.27 -29.06
N LYS A 323 -1.07 13.85 -29.81
CA LYS A 323 -1.29 15.31 -29.85
C LYS A 323 -1.81 15.86 -28.52
N GLU A 324 -2.71 15.13 -27.85
CA GLU A 324 -3.22 15.52 -26.54
C GLU A 324 -2.11 15.49 -25.47
N ILE A 325 -1.26 14.45 -25.47
CA ILE A 325 -0.09 14.34 -24.58
C ILE A 325 0.89 15.49 -24.85
N ALA A 326 1.26 15.72 -26.11
CA ALA A 326 2.16 16.82 -26.50
C ALA A 326 1.60 18.21 -26.15
N ASN A 327 0.29 18.41 -26.31
CA ASN A 327 -0.38 19.63 -25.89
C ASN A 327 -0.44 19.79 -24.35
N SER A 328 -0.56 18.68 -23.62
CA SER A 328 -0.54 18.67 -22.16
C SER A 328 0.87 18.98 -21.63
N GLU A 329 1.91 18.41 -22.22
CA GLU A 329 3.32 18.74 -21.90
C GLU A 329 3.65 20.20 -22.20
N GLY A 330 3.20 20.74 -23.33
CA GLY A 330 3.37 22.16 -23.69
C GLY A 330 2.67 23.09 -22.70
N ARG A 331 1.48 22.75 -22.23
CA ARG A 331 0.74 23.49 -21.19
C ARG A 331 1.40 23.37 -19.82
N PHE A 332 1.96 22.20 -19.51
CA PHE A 332 2.71 21.89 -18.33
C PHE A 332 3.96 22.76 -18.21
N ASN A 333 4.79 22.80 -19.24
CA ASN A 333 6.00 23.63 -19.28
C ASN A 333 5.67 25.14 -19.18
N ASN A 334 4.55 25.60 -19.74
CA ASN A 334 4.11 26.99 -19.62
C ASN A 334 3.50 27.32 -18.25
N ALA A 335 2.86 26.36 -17.58
CA ALA A 335 2.29 26.56 -16.26
C ALA A 335 3.37 26.62 -15.14
N ILE A 336 4.54 26.00 -15.37
CA ILE A 336 5.68 26.06 -14.46
C ILE A 336 6.49 27.35 -14.65
N ARG A 337 6.46 27.96 -15.86
CA ARG A 337 7.22 29.19 -16.19
C ARG A 337 6.55 30.50 -15.76
N ASN A 338 5.27 30.49 -15.44
CA ASN A 338 4.50 31.59 -14.90
C ASN A 338 4.20 31.39 -13.41
#